data_8a69f523da385c9c8f1b3a1ac4533d07
#
_entry.id   8a69f523da385c9c8f1b3a1ac4533d07
#
_cell.length_a   1.000
_cell.length_b   1.000
_cell.length_c   1.000
_cell.angle_alpha   90.00
_cell.angle_beta   90.00
_cell.angle_gamma   90.00
#
_symmetry.space_group_name_H-M   'P 1'
#
loop_
_entity.id
_entity.type
_entity.pdbx_description
1 polymer ?
#
loop_
_entity_poly.entity_id
_entity_poly.type
_entity_poly.pdbx_seq_one_letter_code
_entity_poly.pdbx_strand_id
1 'polypeptide(L)'
;MLESRLNEPEAHAEDDFATLTTGGPLRWPETIKTVGYRGLEQGGYALDTITIPDSTPWNNWFRTSAIDFFDDGRMVVGNYGGDIWIVSGVDDDLLTLIWKRFAAGLYEPMGVRVVDGRIYVTCKDRLTRLHDVDNNGEADFYESFSADDDVSVNFHAFNFDLQTDNEGNFYYAKSGHGTDSDVPGA
;
A
#
# COMPACT_ATOMS: atom_id res chain seq x y z
N MET A 1 -6.33 50.57 -3.79
CA MET A 1 -6.24 49.92 -2.47
C MET A 1 -5.97 48.41 -2.57
N LEU A 2 -5.23 47.97 -3.56
CA LEU A 2 -4.81 46.58 -3.80
C LEU A 2 -3.28 46.41 -3.91
N GLU A 3 -2.53 47.48 -3.93
CA GLU A 3 -1.07 47.45 -4.11
C GLU A 3 -0.26 47.37 -2.82
N SER A 4 -0.88 47.46 -1.64
CA SER A 4 -0.14 47.50 -0.37
C SER A 4 0.06 46.12 0.29
N ARG A 5 -0.44 45.02 -0.31
CA ARG A 5 -0.29 43.67 0.23
C ARG A 5 0.80 42.81 -0.42
N LEU A 6 1.51 43.35 -1.38
CA LEU A 6 2.55 42.59 -2.11
C LEU A 6 3.98 42.84 -1.62
N ASN A 7 4.20 43.68 -0.58
CA ASN A 7 5.53 44.12 -0.19
C ASN A 7 5.95 43.90 1.26
N GLU A 8 5.26 43.06 2.01
CA GLU A 8 5.84 42.52 3.24
C GLU A 8 6.33 41.10 2.93
N PRO A 9 7.66 40.86 2.93
CA PRO A 9 8.13 39.49 3.02
C PRO A 9 7.65 38.98 4.38
N GLU A 10 6.61 38.13 4.41
CA GLU A 10 6.42 37.28 5.55
C GLU A 10 7.75 36.58 5.77
N ALA A 11 8.37 36.85 6.91
CA ALA A 11 9.51 36.07 7.34
C ALA A 11 8.98 34.64 7.52
N HIS A 12 9.07 33.85 6.45
CA HIS A 12 8.89 32.41 6.56
C HIS A 12 9.94 31.99 7.60
N ALA A 13 9.50 31.52 8.75
CA ALA A 13 10.36 30.79 9.64
C ALA A 13 11.07 29.77 8.73
N GLU A 14 12.40 29.74 8.77
CA GLU A 14 13.16 28.77 7.99
C GLU A 14 12.57 27.40 8.36
N ASP A 15 11.83 26.80 7.42
CA ASP A 15 11.27 25.49 7.62
C ASP A 15 12.45 24.57 7.88
N ASP A 16 12.54 24.02 9.08
CA ASP A 16 13.56 23.03 9.40
C ASP A 16 13.23 21.72 8.67
N PHE A 17 13.63 21.65 7.42
CA PHE A 17 13.42 20.47 6.57
C PHE A 17 14.03 19.19 7.17
N ALA A 18 14.97 19.31 8.12
CA ALA A 18 15.51 18.17 8.81
C ALA A 18 14.44 17.44 9.63
N THR A 19 13.44 18.16 10.14
CA THR A 19 12.33 17.54 10.88
C THR A 19 11.44 16.68 9.99
N LEU A 20 11.36 16.96 8.68
CA LEU A 20 10.57 16.18 7.72
C LEU A 20 11.19 14.81 7.38
N THR A 21 12.46 14.60 7.76
CA THR A 21 13.18 13.36 7.49
C THR A 21 13.15 12.37 8.66
N THR A 22 12.49 12.71 9.76
CA THR A 22 12.47 11.90 11.01
C THR A 22 11.19 11.12 11.23
N GLY A 23 10.28 11.13 10.26
CA GLY A 23 8.93 10.62 10.40
C GLY A 23 7.95 11.67 10.95
N GLY A 24 6.68 11.34 10.98
CA GLY A 24 5.60 12.22 11.38
C GLY A 24 4.65 11.59 12.39
N PRO A 25 3.75 12.37 13.00
CA PRO A 25 2.74 11.80 13.88
C PRO A 25 1.78 10.91 13.08
N LEU A 26 1.23 9.89 13.77
CA LEU A 26 0.22 9.01 13.20
C LEU A 26 -0.96 9.81 12.64
N ARG A 27 -1.29 9.57 11.37
CA ARG A 27 -2.45 10.14 10.68
C ARG A 27 -3.68 9.25 10.82
N TRP A 28 -3.46 7.94 11.03
CA TRP A 28 -4.50 6.91 11.17
C TRP A 28 -4.23 6.03 12.39
N PRO A 29 -4.32 6.60 13.62
CA PRO A 29 -3.97 5.87 14.84
C PRO A 29 -4.95 4.75 15.19
N GLU A 30 -6.14 4.77 14.60
CA GLU A 30 -7.18 3.79 14.89
C GLU A 30 -6.84 2.43 14.29
N THR A 31 -7.27 1.39 14.99
CA THR A 31 -7.24 0.01 14.51
C THR A 31 -8.63 -0.55 14.41
N ILE A 32 -8.83 -1.49 13.49
CA ILE A 32 -10.10 -2.19 13.32
C ILE A 32 -9.89 -3.64 13.75
N LYS A 33 -10.87 -4.19 14.45
CA LYS A 33 -10.85 -5.60 14.86
C LYS A 33 -11.87 -6.39 14.06
N THR A 34 -11.43 -7.52 13.53
CA THR A 34 -12.30 -8.53 12.92
C THR A 34 -11.97 -9.90 13.50
N VAL A 35 -12.69 -10.91 13.09
CA VAL A 35 -12.43 -12.31 13.44
C VAL A 35 -12.17 -13.11 12.17
N GLY A 36 -11.41 -14.17 12.28
CA GLY A 36 -11.32 -15.19 11.24
C GLY A 36 -12.07 -16.43 11.64
N TYR A 37 -12.15 -17.37 10.74
CA TYR A 37 -12.79 -18.67 10.96
C TYR A 37 -11.90 -19.76 10.38
N ARG A 38 -11.58 -20.75 11.20
CA ARG A 38 -10.87 -21.94 10.74
C ARG A 38 -11.81 -22.86 10.01
N GLY A 39 -11.37 -23.30 8.86
CA GLY A 39 -12.08 -24.32 8.10
C GLY A 39 -11.90 -25.71 8.70
N LEU A 40 -12.88 -26.56 8.51
CA LEU A 40 -12.73 -27.98 8.80
C LEU A 40 -11.91 -28.65 7.69
N GLU A 41 -10.98 -29.51 8.07
CA GLU A 41 -10.23 -30.30 7.12
C GLU A 41 -11.17 -31.25 6.36
N GLN A 42 -11.23 -31.10 5.06
CA GLN A 42 -12.04 -31.96 4.17
C GLN A 42 -11.20 -32.37 2.97
N GLY A 43 -10.90 -33.66 2.90
CA GLY A 43 -10.21 -34.23 1.73
C GLY A 43 -8.77 -33.71 1.53
N GLY A 44 -8.06 -33.37 2.61
CA GLY A 44 -6.68 -32.88 2.57
C GLY A 44 -6.54 -31.37 2.42
N TYR A 45 -7.64 -30.61 2.47
CA TYR A 45 -7.66 -29.15 2.45
C TYR A 45 -8.49 -28.60 3.61
N ALA A 46 -8.06 -27.46 4.18
CA ALA A 46 -8.87 -26.62 5.05
C ALA A 46 -8.94 -25.22 4.43
N LEU A 47 -10.11 -24.57 4.51
CA LEU A 47 -10.32 -23.22 4.03
C LEU A 47 -10.51 -22.30 5.23
N ASP A 48 -9.45 -21.62 5.64
CA ASP A 48 -9.53 -20.61 6.66
C ASP A 48 -10.01 -19.28 6.06
N THR A 49 -10.82 -18.55 6.80
CA THR A 49 -11.41 -17.29 6.34
C THR A 49 -10.92 -16.13 7.20
N ILE A 50 -10.34 -15.12 6.58
CA ILE A 50 -10.00 -13.85 7.20
C ILE A 50 -11.08 -12.84 6.84
N THR A 51 -11.84 -12.37 7.84
CA THR A 51 -12.90 -11.39 7.60
C THR A 51 -12.31 -10.00 7.44
N ILE A 52 -12.57 -9.37 6.29
CA ILE A 52 -12.20 -7.98 6.04
C ILE A 52 -13.13 -7.03 6.82
N PRO A 53 -12.69 -5.80 7.16
CA PRO A 53 -13.55 -4.81 7.78
C PRO A 53 -14.74 -4.41 6.89
N ASP A 54 -15.95 -4.43 7.43
CA ASP A 54 -17.17 -3.99 6.74
C ASP A 54 -17.21 -2.46 6.60
N SER A 55 -16.58 -1.75 7.53
CA SER A 55 -16.49 -0.30 7.55
C SER A 55 -15.19 0.16 8.17
N THR A 56 -14.77 1.36 7.81
CA THR A 56 -13.58 1.99 8.38
C THR A 56 -13.91 3.39 8.88
N PRO A 57 -13.13 3.95 9.84
CA PRO A 57 -13.31 5.34 10.28
C PRO A 57 -13.22 6.37 9.14
N TRP A 58 -12.58 6.00 8.04
CA TRP A 58 -12.34 6.88 6.89
C TRP A 58 -13.30 6.65 5.73
N ASN A 59 -14.31 5.78 5.90
CA ASN A 59 -15.31 5.43 4.88
C ASN A 59 -14.72 4.96 3.55
N ASN A 60 -13.50 4.40 3.57
CA ASN A 60 -12.91 3.81 2.38
C ASN A 60 -13.53 2.43 2.12
N TRP A 61 -13.68 2.10 0.86
CA TRP A 61 -14.21 0.82 0.44
C TRP A 61 -13.10 -0.24 0.41
N PHE A 62 -13.33 -1.36 1.10
CA PHE A 62 -12.41 -2.49 1.10
C PHE A 62 -12.56 -3.31 -0.19
N ARG A 63 -11.56 -3.23 -1.06
CA ARG A 63 -11.40 -4.07 -2.25
C ARG A 63 -9.99 -4.61 -2.25
N THR A 64 -9.80 -5.76 -1.60
CA THR A 64 -8.48 -6.41 -1.52
C THR A 64 -7.96 -6.72 -2.92
N SER A 65 -6.72 -6.34 -3.19
CA SER A 65 -6.08 -6.49 -4.49
C SER A 65 -4.82 -7.34 -4.44
N ALA A 66 -4.13 -7.35 -3.30
CA ALA A 66 -2.89 -8.10 -3.12
C ALA A 66 -2.67 -8.45 -1.65
N ILE A 67 -1.93 -9.52 -1.39
CA ILE A 67 -1.51 -9.92 -0.05
C ILE A 67 -0.07 -10.45 -0.09
N ASP A 68 0.66 -10.23 1.01
CA ASP A 68 1.92 -10.88 1.31
C ASP A 68 2.12 -10.94 2.83
N PHE A 69 3.18 -11.57 3.31
CA PHE A 69 3.44 -11.77 4.73
C PHE A 69 4.83 -11.31 5.13
N PHE A 70 4.93 -10.76 6.32
CA PHE A 70 6.20 -10.59 7.00
C PHE A 70 6.66 -11.92 7.62
N ASP A 71 7.96 -12.04 7.87
CA ASP A 71 8.54 -13.22 8.53
C ASP A 71 7.98 -13.47 9.93
N ASP A 72 7.45 -12.44 10.58
CA ASP A 72 6.81 -12.53 11.91
C ASP A 72 5.34 -12.97 11.87
N GLY A 73 4.80 -13.29 10.68
CA GLY A 73 3.44 -13.77 10.46
C GLY A 73 2.39 -12.67 10.28
N ARG A 74 2.76 -11.37 10.43
CA ARG A 74 1.84 -10.29 10.06
C ARG A 74 1.58 -10.31 8.56
N MET A 75 0.34 -10.04 8.17
CA MET A 75 -0.06 -9.98 6.77
C MET A 75 -0.11 -8.52 6.29
N VAL A 76 0.36 -8.29 5.08
CA VAL A 76 0.16 -7.04 4.34
C VAL A 76 -0.96 -7.21 3.35
N VAL A 77 -1.91 -6.29 3.33
CA VAL A 77 -3.05 -6.31 2.41
C VAL A 77 -3.09 -5.02 1.62
N GLY A 78 -3.00 -5.14 0.31
CA GLY A 78 -3.26 -4.06 -0.64
C GLY A 78 -4.75 -3.91 -0.89
N ASN A 79 -5.21 -2.68 -0.99
CA ASN A 79 -6.58 -2.34 -1.33
C ASN A 79 -6.57 -1.49 -2.61
N TYR A 80 -7.33 -1.90 -3.61
CA TYR A 80 -7.44 -1.21 -4.91
C TYR A 80 -7.70 0.30 -4.79
N GLY A 81 -8.40 0.72 -3.74
CA GLY A 81 -8.65 2.14 -3.45
C GLY A 81 -7.43 2.96 -3.03
N GLY A 82 -6.24 2.34 -2.93
CA GLY A 82 -4.99 3.04 -2.65
C GLY A 82 -4.43 2.86 -1.25
N ASP A 83 -5.03 1.99 -0.44
CA ASP A 83 -4.59 1.74 0.93
C ASP A 83 -3.72 0.49 1.03
N ILE A 84 -2.76 0.52 1.94
CA ILE A 84 -2.04 -0.66 2.43
C ILE A 84 -2.35 -0.84 3.90
N TRP A 85 -2.68 -2.06 4.27
CA TRP A 85 -3.01 -2.45 5.63
C TRP A 85 -2.03 -3.48 6.15
N ILE A 86 -1.68 -3.40 7.43
CA ILE A 86 -0.97 -4.45 8.15
C ILE A 86 -1.96 -5.11 9.09
N VAL A 87 -2.02 -6.44 9.02
CA VAL A 87 -2.92 -7.26 9.82
C VAL A 87 -2.10 -8.14 10.75
N SER A 88 -2.34 -8.00 12.03
CA SER A 88 -1.76 -8.88 13.05
C SER A 88 -2.82 -9.79 13.65
N GLY A 89 -2.37 -10.87 14.32
CA GLY A 89 -3.24 -11.90 14.87
C GLY A 89 -3.68 -12.94 13.80
N VAL A 90 -2.90 -13.05 12.72
CA VAL A 90 -3.03 -14.12 11.74
C VAL A 90 -2.27 -15.33 12.28
N ASP A 91 -2.87 -15.98 13.26
CA ASP A 91 -2.35 -17.13 13.98
C ASP A 91 -3.23 -18.37 13.77
N ASP A 92 -2.88 -19.46 14.42
CA ASP A 92 -3.62 -20.74 14.28
C ASP A 92 -5.09 -20.65 14.71
N ASP A 93 -5.46 -19.69 15.54
CA ASP A 93 -6.82 -19.58 16.07
C ASP A 93 -7.70 -18.58 15.32
N LEU A 94 -7.11 -17.58 14.68
CA LEU A 94 -7.76 -16.49 13.94
C LEU A 94 -8.82 -15.72 14.74
N LEU A 95 -8.75 -15.77 16.07
CA LEU A 95 -9.81 -15.24 16.94
C LEU A 95 -9.87 -13.71 16.97
N THR A 96 -8.75 -13.06 16.70
CA THR A 96 -8.68 -11.59 16.72
C THR A 96 -7.70 -11.09 15.67
N LEU A 97 -8.22 -10.54 14.61
CA LEU A 97 -7.44 -9.88 13.57
C LEU A 97 -7.45 -8.37 13.81
N ILE A 98 -6.27 -7.76 13.89
CA ILE A 98 -6.10 -6.32 14.12
C ILE A 98 -5.58 -5.70 12.83
N TRP A 99 -6.40 -4.85 12.22
CA TRP A 99 -6.10 -4.13 11.00
C TRP A 99 -5.61 -2.72 11.31
N LYS A 100 -4.41 -2.39 10.90
CA LYS A 100 -3.84 -1.04 10.97
C LYS A 100 -3.61 -0.51 9.55
N ARG A 101 -4.10 0.68 9.26
CA ARG A 101 -3.81 1.36 8.00
C ARG A 101 -2.37 1.82 8.03
N PHE A 102 -1.56 1.32 7.11
CA PHE A 102 -0.13 1.61 7.02
C PHE A 102 0.16 2.73 6.03
N ALA A 103 -0.53 2.73 4.89
CA ALA A 103 -0.36 3.74 3.85
C ALA A 103 -1.69 4.00 3.14
N ALA A 104 -1.79 5.16 2.48
CA ALA A 104 -2.93 5.54 1.66
C ALA A 104 -2.52 6.43 0.49
N GLY A 105 -3.41 6.55 -0.51
CA GLY A 105 -3.21 7.45 -1.65
C GLY A 105 -2.33 6.87 -2.76
N LEU A 106 -2.10 5.56 -2.76
CA LEU A 106 -1.46 4.86 -3.86
C LEU A 106 -2.40 4.75 -5.06
N TYR A 107 -1.84 4.74 -6.27
CA TYR A 107 -2.65 4.69 -7.49
C TYR A 107 -2.92 3.25 -7.91
N GLU A 108 -4.14 2.77 -7.62
CA GLU A 108 -4.66 1.44 -8.01
C GLU A 108 -3.64 0.30 -7.75
N PRO A 109 -3.23 0.07 -6.48
CA PRO A 109 -2.28 -0.97 -6.16
C PRO A 109 -2.87 -2.36 -6.41
N MET A 110 -2.15 -3.21 -7.17
CA MET A 110 -2.59 -4.54 -7.57
C MET A 110 -1.55 -5.64 -7.28
N GLY A 111 -0.44 -5.28 -6.65
CA GLY A 111 0.58 -6.20 -6.17
C GLY A 111 1.26 -5.66 -4.94
N VAL A 112 1.60 -6.53 -4.00
CA VAL A 112 2.38 -6.18 -2.81
C VAL A 112 3.42 -7.26 -2.55
N ARG A 113 4.61 -6.85 -2.10
CA ARG A 113 5.67 -7.77 -1.71
C ARG A 113 6.41 -7.25 -0.48
N VAL A 114 6.69 -8.14 0.46
CA VAL A 114 7.57 -7.87 1.60
C VAL A 114 8.94 -8.45 1.30
N VAL A 115 9.96 -7.60 1.27
CA VAL A 115 11.34 -8.00 1.04
C VAL A 115 12.20 -7.39 2.14
N ASP A 116 12.90 -8.19 2.91
CA ASP A 116 13.72 -7.76 4.05
C ASP A 116 12.97 -6.81 5.00
N GLY A 117 11.71 -7.14 5.31
CA GLY A 117 10.83 -6.36 6.17
C GLY A 117 10.31 -5.05 5.59
N ARG A 118 10.57 -4.77 4.30
CA ARG A 118 10.13 -3.57 3.59
C ARG A 118 8.98 -3.88 2.65
N ILE A 119 8.02 -2.99 2.56
CA ILE A 119 6.84 -3.17 1.70
C ILE A 119 7.07 -2.48 0.36
N TYR A 120 6.92 -3.26 -0.70
CA TYR A 120 6.91 -2.81 -2.08
C TYR A 120 5.51 -3.01 -2.67
N VAL A 121 5.06 -2.03 -3.44
CA VAL A 121 3.70 -2.02 -3.99
C VAL A 121 3.73 -1.69 -5.46
N THR A 122 3.18 -2.57 -6.28
CA THR A 122 2.98 -2.29 -7.70
C THR A 122 1.73 -1.45 -7.87
N CYS A 123 1.92 -0.20 -8.27
CA CYS A 123 0.88 0.75 -8.59
C CYS A 123 0.73 0.86 -10.11
N LYS A 124 -0.36 1.48 -10.58
CA LYS A 124 -0.59 1.69 -12.02
C LYS A 124 0.49 2.55 -12.67
N ASP A 125 1.11 3.44 -11.90
CA ASP A 125 2.07 4.44 -12.36
C ASP A 125 3.53 4.10 -12.01
N ARG A 126 3.77 3.17 -11.10
CA ARG A 126 5.13 2.86 -10.63
C ARG A 126 5.19 1.66 -9.67
N LEU A 127 6.38 1.18 -9.42
CA LEU A 127 6.71 0.38 -8.24
C LEU A 127 7.12 1.32 -7.11
N THR A 128 6.37 1.29 -6.00
CA THR A 128 6.57 2.15 -4.83
C THR A 128 7.14 1.34 -3.68
N ARG A 129 8.18 1.86 -3.00
CA ARG A 129 8.64 1.35 -1.72
C ARG A 129 8.13 2.25 -0.60
N LEU A 130 7.53 1.65 0.43
CA LEU A 130 6.98 2.36 1.57
C LEU A 130 7.98 2.34 2.74
N HIS A 131 8.18 3.48 3.37
CA HIS A 131 9.09 3.65 4.48
C HIS A 131 8.36 4.18 5.71
N ASP A 132 8.44 3.43 6.80
CA ASP A 132 8.08 3.83 8.15
C ASP A 132 9.39 4.25 8.84
N VAL A 133 9.67 5.55 8.85
CA VAL A 133 10.99 6.09 9.22
C VAL A 133 11.21 6.07 10.72
N ASP A 134 10.15 6.31 11.49
CA ASP A 134 10.19 6.35 12.96
C ASP A 134 9.65 5.08 13.63
N ASN A 135 9.27 4.08 12.83
CA ASN A 135 8.71 2.79 13.26
C ASN A 135 7.42 2.92 14.10
N ASN A 136 6.58 3.89 13.76
CA ASN A 136 5.29 4.09 14.41
C ASN A 136 4.16 3.22 13.81
N GLY A 137 4.44 2.53 12.70
CA GLY A 137 3.52 1.65 12.00
C GLY A 137 2.66 2.37 10.97
N GLU A 138 3.12 3.51 10.47
CA GLU A 138 2.62 4.23 9.29
C GLU A 138 3.76 4.57 8.34
N ALA A 139 3.49 4.58 7.04
CA ALA A 139 4.47 5.01 6.06
C ALA A 139 4.58 6.54 6.04
N ASP A 140 5.79 7.05 6.30
CA ASP A 140 6.13 8.46 6.23
C ASP A 140 6.55 8.89 4.84
N PHE A 141 7.24 8.00 4.13
CA PHE A 141 7.83 8.30 2.85
C PHE A 141 7.50 7.22 1.80
N TYR A 142 7.09 7.66 0.62
CA TYR A 142 6.70 6.83 -0.52
C TYR A 142 7.75 7.04 -1.60
N GLU A 143 8.67 6.11 -1.69
CA GLU A 143 9.74 6.16 -2.68
C GLU A 143 9.24 5.64 -4.03
N SER A 144 9.44 6.43 -5.08
CA SER A 144 9.33 5.92 -6.45
C SER A 144 10.53 5.01 -6.73
N PHE A 145 10.37 3.71 -6.43
CA PHE A 145 11.46 2.74 -6.56
C PHE A 145 11.79 2.46 -8.04
N SER A 146 10.78 2.32 -8.89
CA SER A 146 10.89 2.31 -10.34
C SER A 146 9.65 2.95 -10.96
N ALA A 147 9.87 3.77 -11.98
CA ALA A 147 8.82 4.43 -12.77
C ALA A 147 9.13 4.29 -14.26
N ASP A 148 9.68 3.13 -14.66
CA ASP A 148 10.10 2.86 -16.03
C ASP A 148 8.92 2.53 -16.96
N ASP A 149 7.75 2.31 -16.38
CA ASP A 149 6.55 2.00 -17.12
C ASP A 149 5.78 3.24 -17.57
N ASP A 150 5.34 3.24 -18.81
CA ASP A 150 4.36 4.20 -19.28
C ASP A 150 3.00 4.00 -18.62
N VAL A 151 2.41 5.08 -18.14
CA VAL A 151 1.05 5.05 -17.58
C VAL A 151 0.05 5.10 -18.72
N SER A 152 -0.71 4.02 -18.88
CA SER A 152 -1.79 3.99 -19.86
C SER A 152 -2.98 4.86 -19.45
N VAL A 153 -3.55 5.60 -20.37
CA VAL A 153 -4.82 6.32 -20.18
C VAL A 153 -6.02 5.38 -20.12
N ASN A 154 -5.83 4.12 -20.52
CA ASN A 154 -6.87 3.10 -20.47
C ASN A 154 -7.13 2.69 -19.02
N PHE A 155 -8.37 2.79 -18.57
CA PHE A 155 -8.76 2.47 -17.20
C PHE A 155 -8.68 0.96 -16.88
N HIS A 156 -8.59 0.08 -17.88
CA HIS A 156 -8.40 -1.36 -17.71
C HIS A 156 -6.92 -1.80 -17.75
N ALA A 157 -5.97 -0.89 -17.95
CA ALA A 157 -4.56 -1.21 -17.94
C ALA A 157 -4.03 -1.12 -16.50
N PHE A 158 -3.65 -2.26 -15.94
CA PHE A 158 -3.12 -2.38 -14.59
C PHE A 158 -1.76 -3.05 -14.60
N ASN A 159 -1.00 -2.85 -13.53
CA ASN A 159 0.20 -3.61 -13.21
C ASN A 159 -0.18 -4.65 -12.14
N PHE A 160 -0.24 -5.92 -12.52
CA PHE A 160 -0.71 -7.00 -11.66
C PHE A 160 0.42 -7.75 -11.00
N ASP A 161 0.14 -8.17 -9.75
CA ASP A 161 1.01 -8.97 -8.93
C ASP A 161 2.35 -8.27 -8.65
N LEU A 162 3.19 -8.89 -7.86
CA LEU A 162 4.57 -8.50 -7.64
C LEU A 162 5.32 -9.70 -7.09
N GLN A 163 6.32 -10.17 -7.82
CA GLN A 163 7.16 -11.30 -7.42
C GLN A 163 8.63 -10.87 -7.38
N THR A 164 9.44 -11.63 -6.64
CA THR A 164 10.87 -11.42 -6.57
C THR A 164 11.62 -12.74 -6.77
N ASP A 165 12.80 -12.67 -7.35
CA ASP A 165 13.74 -13.79 -7.38
C ASP A 165 14.78 -13.69 -6.25
N ASN A 166 15.66 -14.68 -6.19
CA ASN A 166 16.74 -14.73 -5.19
C ASN A 166 17.87 -13.72 -5.45
N GLU A 167 17.85 -13.04 -6.59
CA GLU A 167 18.83 -12.02 -6.98
C GLU A 167 18.32 -10.61 -6.62
N GLY A 168 17.06 -10.51 -6.14
CA GLY A 168 16.41 -9.25 -5.77
C GLY A 168 15.76 -8.49 -6.92
N ASN A 169 15.55 -9.16 -8.06
CA ASN A 169 14.79 -8.58 -9.16
C ASN A 169 13.29 -8.64 -8.88
N PHE A 170 12.55 -7.63 -9.34
CA PHE A 170 11.12 -7.55 -9.25
C PHE A 170 10.46 -7.87 -10.59
N TYR A 171 9.35 -8.62 -10.54
CA TYR A 171 8.57 -9.04 -11.69
C TYR A 171 7.10 -8.77 -11.46
N TYR A 172 6.44 -8.17 -12.42
CA TYR A 172 4.99 -7.95 -12.43
C TYR A 172 4.45 -8.01 -13.86
N ALA A 173 3.15 -8.22 -14.01
CA ALA A 173 2.52 -8.30 -15.31
C ALA A 173 1.74 -7.01 -15.62
N LYS A 174 2.12 -6.32 -16.69
CA LYS A 174 1.37 -5.18 -17.18
C LYS A 174 0.29 -5.65 -18.16
N SER A 175 -0.97 -5.35 -17.87
CA SER A 175 -2.04 -5.59 -18.82
C SER A 175 -2.16 -4.41 -19.78
N GLY A 176 -2.32 -4.74 -21.07
CA GLY A 176 -2.79 -3.80 -22.06
C GLY A 176 -4.19 -4.20 -22.51
N HIS A 177 -5.08 -3.25 -22.62
CA HIS A 177 -6.37 -3.47 -23.24
C HIS A 177 -6.49 -2.53 -24.41
N GLY A 178 -6.43 -3.07 -25.60
CA GLY A 178 -6.62 -2.23 -26.73
C GLY A 178 -5.69 -2.52 -27.89
N THR A 179 -6.03 -1.87 -28.96
CA THR A 179 -5.25 -1.80 -30.17
C THR A 179 -3.92 -1.09 -29.90
N ASP A 180 -2.90 -1.47 -30.57
CA ASP A 180 -1.50 -1.03 -30.47
C ASP A 180 -1.24 0.48 -30.35
N SER A 181 -2.28 1.31 -30.45
CA SER A 181 -2.20 2.76 -30.31
C SER A 181 -2.11 3.29 -28.87
N ASP A 182 -2.40 2.43 -27.86
CA ASP A 182 -2.46 2.86 -26.44
C ASP A 182 -1.21 2.51 -25.65
N VAL A 183 -0.23 1.86 -26.26
CA VAL A 183 1.06 1.54 -25.65
C VAL A 183 2.15 2.29 -26.40
N PRO A 184 2.62 3.43 -25.90
CA PRO A 184 3.78 4.10 -26.48
C PRO A 184 5.00 3.17 -26.41
N GLY A 185 5.58 2.81 -27.55
CA GLY A 185 6.83 2.05 -27.62
C GLY A 185 6.68 0.53 -27.77
N ALA A 186 5.50 0.00 -28.15
CA ALA A 186 5.38 -1.40 -28.58
C ALA A 186 5.85 -1.59 -30.02
#